data_8675b7082c1a2cd04eb3cd7818c55793
#
_entry.id   8675b7082c1a2cd04eb3cd7818c55793
#
_cell.length_a   1.000
_cell.length_b   1.000
_cell.length_c   1.000
_cell.angle_alpha   90.00
_cell.angle_beta   90.00
_cell.angle_gamma   90.00
#
_symmetry.space_group_name_H-M   'P 1'
#
loop_
_entity.id
_entity.type
_entity.pdbx_description
1 polymer ?
#
loop_
_entity_poly.entity_id
_entity_poly.type
_entity_poly.pdbx_seq_one_letter_code
_entity_poly.pdbx_strand_id
1 'polypeptide(L)'
;MSTLPTNIVRQGEPSRSALTVASLRAVHQLLDEPLVLSDPIALPLLGASTEAALRDDPFALNDPMSRGLRGALVARGRLVEDELSSCVAAGVRQYLVLGAGLDTFAYRNPYSDKGLRVFEVDHAGTQRWKQQLLAEAGIGVPASLTFVSADFERDDLGSALRQAGFRADQASCVSWMGVTMYLTADAVVATLRTVAGFAAGSRLCFDYRVPVTMLNPVERVITEVIGQRIAALGEPWLSTFDPTQLQRQLLELGFSTAESATPEDLNARYFARRKDGLRTGGGVRIMCAKK
;
A
#
# COMPACT_ATOMS: atom_id res chain seq x y z
N MET A 1 32.76 -11.46 -2.50
CA MET A 1 31.32 -11.77 -2.60
C MET A 1 30.66 -11.15 -1.40
N SER A 2 30.11 -9.96 -1.59
CA SER A 2 29.40 -9.22 -0.53
C SER A 2 27.98 -9.78 -0.44
N THR A 3 27.65 -10.44 0.65
CA THR A 3 26.28 -10.88 0.97
C THR A 3 25.45 -9.65 1.23
N LEU A 4 24.55 -9.32 0.30
CA LEU A 4 23.50 -8.32 0.53
C LEU A 4 22.71 -8.71 1.79
N PRO A 5 22.35 -7.76 2.67
CA PRO A 5 21.58 -8.07 3.85
C PRO A 5 20.14 -8.51 3.43
N THR A 6 19.86 -9.77 3.65
CA THR A 6 18.63 -10.47 3.25
C THR A 6 17.45 -10.29 4.23
N ASN A 7 17.35 -9.21 4.99
CA ASN A 7 16.18 -9.01 5.86
C ASN A 7 15.84 -7.54 6.04
N ILE A 8 14.83 -7.10 5.34
CA ILE A 8 14.27 -5.76 5.39
C ILE A 8 13.48 -5.53 6.68
N VAL A 9 12.82 -6.55 7.21
CA VAL A 9 12.21 -6.53 8.54
C VAL A 9 13.06 -7.45 9.42
N ARG A 10 13.87 -6.86 10.30
CA ARG A 10 14.53 -7.65 11.35
C ARG A 10 13.44 -8.37 12.13
N GLN A 11 13.56 -9.69 12.29
CA GLN A 11 12.58 -10.51 12.98
C GLN A 11 12.16 -9.83 14.30
N GLY A 12 10.93 -9.32 14.33
CA GLY A 12 10.33 -8.72 15.53
C GLY A 12 10.33 -7.19 15.63
N GLU A 13 11.04 -6.44 14.74
CA GLU A 13 10.95 -4.96 14.76
C GLU A 13 9.89 -4.46 13.77
N PRO A 14 9.09 -3.44 14.18
CA PRO A 14 8.11 -2.80 13.31
C PRO A 14 8.77 -2.10 12.12
N SER A 15 8.12 -2.12 10.96
CA SER A 15 8.55 -1.32 9.81
C SER A 15 8.46 0.18 10.14
N ARG A 16 9.60 0.88 10.09
CA ARG A 16 9.66 2.33 10.34
C ARG A 16 9.02 3.13 9.22
N SER A 17 9.08 2.62 7.99
CA SER A 17 8.39 3.23 6.86
C SER A 17 6.87 3.15 7.01
N ALA A 18 6.33 2.05 7.56
CA ALA A 18 4.91 1.92 7.85
C ALA A 18 4.41 2.98 8.85
N LEU A 19 5.21 3.30 9.88
CA LEU A 19 4.86 4.36 10.83
C LEU A 19 4.85 5.74 10.15
N THR A 20 5.84 6.04 9.32
CA THR A 20 5.87 7.29 8.54
C THR A 20 4.65 7.42 7.63
N VAL A 21 4.28 6.35 6.93
CA VAL A 21 3.08 6.30 6.08
C VAL A 21 1.82 6.55 6.90
N ALA A 22 1.68 5.88 8.04
CA ALA A 22 0.52 6.05 8.92
C ALA A 22 0.43 7.48 9.49
N SER A 23 1.57 8.08 9.90
CA SER A 23 1.61 9.46 10.39
C SER A 23 1.21 10.48 9.33
N LEU A 24 1.70 10.34 8.09
CA LEU A 24 1.31 11.24 6.99
C LEU A 24 -0.17 11.08 6.61
N ARG A 25 -0.72 9.86 6.69
CA ARG A 25 -2.15 9.62 6.49
C ARG A 25 -3.00 10.22 7.61
N ALA A 26 -2.49 10.21 8.85
CA ALA A 26 -3.12 10.89 9.98
C ALA A 26 -3.10 12.42 9.83
N VAL A 27 -1.96 13.00 9.41
CA VAL A 27 -1.84 14.44 9.12
C VAL A 27 -2.79 14.88 8.01
N HIS A 28 -3.05 14.03 7.00
CA HIS A 28 -4.07 14.30 5.99
C HIS A 28 -5.45 14.56 6.60
N GLN A 29 -5.83 13.86 7.67
CA GLN A 29 -7.10 14.06 8.34
C GLN A 29 -7.19 15.40 9.08
N LEU A 30 -6.06 16.05 9.35
CA LEU A 30 -5.98 17.30 10.11
C LEU A 30 -5.82 18.54 9.23
N LEU A 31 -5.07 18.43 8.13
CA LEU A 31 -4.62 19.58 7.35
C LEU A 31 -5.32 19.74 6.00
N ASP A 32 -5.77 18.66 5.39
CA ASP A 32 -6.15 18.72 3.98
C ASP A 32 -7.68 18.77 3.83
N GLU A 33 -8.19 19.76 3.10
CA GLU A 33 -9.62 19.92 2.86
C GLU A 33 -9.88 20.31 1.39
N PRO A 34 -10.78 19.60 0.69
CA PRO A 34 -11.51 18.40 1.12
C PRO A 34 -10.57 17.18 1.27
N LEU A 35 -10.95 16.21 2.12
CA LEU A 35 -10.21 14.96 2.25
C LEU A 35 -10.25 14.18 0.92
N VAL A 36 -9.09 13.69 0.50
CA VAL A 36 -8.98 12.73 -0.62
C VAL A 36 -9.34 11.33 -0.16
N LEU A 37 -8.87 10.96 1.03
CA LEU A 37 -9.13 9.69 1.68
C LEU A 37 -9.60 9.94 3.12
N SER A 38 -10.84 9.63 3.42
CA SER A 38 -11.38 9.70 4.78
C SER A 38 -10.94 8.48 5.58
N ASP A 39 -10.21 8.68 6.66
CA ASP A 39 -9.67 7.62 7.50
C ASP A 39 -9.73 8.02 8.99
N PRO A 40 -10.89 7.84 9.65
CA PRO A 40 -11.06 8.21 11.06
C PRO A 40 -10.22 7.38 12.02
N ILE A 41 -9.66 6.25 11.53
CA ILE A 41 -8.80 5.35 12.32
C ILE A 41 -7.33 5.80 12.28
N ALA A 42 -6.95 6.63 11.31
CA ALA A 42 -5.53 6.98 11.08
C ALA A 42 -4.85 7.63 12.30
N LEU A 43 -5.53 8.51 13.03
CA LEU A 43 -4.98 9.16 14.23
C LEU A 43 -4.98 8.24 15.45
N PRO A 44 -6.13 7.63 15.85
CA PRO A 44 -6.17 6.75 17.02
C PRO A 44 -5.19 5.57 16.95
N LEU A 45 -4.98 5.02 15.74
CA LEU A 45 -4.07 3.89 15.54
C LEU A 45 -2.61 4.20 15.91
N LEU A 46 -2.19 5.46 15.84
CA LEU A 46 -0.82 5.88 16.19
C LEU A 46 -0.57 5.92 17.70
N GLY A 47 -1.61 5.74 18.51
CA GLY A 47 -1.56 5.84 19.97
C GLY A 47 -1.69 7.27 20.48
N ALA A 48 -2.19 7.41 21.70
CA ALA A 48 -2.59 8.70 22.30
C ALA A 48 -1.48 9.76 22.31
N SER A 49 -0.23 9.37 22.56
CA SER A 49 0.90 10.32 22.59
C SER A 49 1.19 10.89 21.19
N THR A 50 1.24 10.03 20.16
CA THR A 50 1.50 10.49 18.78
C THR A 50 0.32 11.29 18.25
N GLU A 51 -0.91 10.85 18.53
CA GLU A 51 -2.12 11.59 18.16
C GLU A 51 -2.12 13.00 18.77
N ALA A 52 -1.82 13.12 20.06
CA ALA A 52 -1.76 14.41 20.74
C ALA A 52 -0.69 15.33 20.13
N ALA A 53 0.51 14.81 19.86
CA ALA A 53 1.59 15.58 19.24
C ALA A 53 1.22 16.06 17.83
N LEU A 54 0.57 15.21 17.00
CA LEU A 54 0.12 15.59 15.66
C LEU A 54 -1.03 16.60 15.68
N ARG A 55 -1.89 16.58 16.70
CA ARG A 55 -2.95 17.58 16.88
C ARG A 55 -2.40 18.93 17.36
N ASP A 56 -1.37 18.91 18.20
CA ASP A 56 -0.69 20.11 18.70
C ASP A 56 0.07 20.84 17.59
N ASP A 57 0.84 20.09 16.78
CA ASP A 57 1.55 20.64 15.62
C ASP A 57 1.42 19.73 14.38
N PRO A 58 0.30 19.79 13.64
CA PRO A 58 0.14 19.02 12.41
C PRO A 58 1.06 19.52 11.28
N PHE A 59 1.61 20.76 11.41
CA PHE A 59 2.51 21.33 10.40
C PHE A 59 3.94 20.82 10.49
N ALA A 60 4.33 20.14 11.57
CA ALA A 60 5.64 19.49 11.69
C ALA A 60 5.94 18.52 10.54
N LEU A 61 4.90 17.92 9.93
CA LEU A 61 4.99 17.04 8.76
C LEU A 61 4.37 17.67 7.50
N ASN A 62 4.56 18.98 7.30
CA ASN A 62 4.00 19.70 6.15
C ASN A 62 5.04 20.42 5.28
N ASP A 63 6.31 20.10 5.40
CA ASP A 63 7.33 20.54 4.45
C ASP A 63 7.00 20.01 3.02
N PRO A 64 7.58 20.61 1.96
CA PRO A 64 7.23 20.27 0.59
C PRO A 64 7.38 18.77 0.25
N MET A 65 8.38 18.08 0.85
CA MET A 65 8.62 16.66 0.63
C MET A 65 7.55 15.82 1.33
N SER A 66 7.28 16.08 2.60
CA SER A 66 6.23 15.42 3.39
C SER A 66 4.85 15.62 2.77
N ARG A 67 4.55 16.85 2.29
CA ARG A 67 3.29 17.15 1.59
C ARG A 67 3.15 16.36 0.29
N GLY A 68 4.20 16.30 -0.54
CA GLY A 68 4.19 15.53 -1.78
C GLY A 68 4.02 14.03 -1.53
N LEU A 69 4.72 13.49 -0.51
CA LEU A 69 4.56 12.10 -0.10
C LEU A 69 3.15 11.84 0.44
N ARG A 70 2.61 12.73 1.29
CA ARG A 70 1.23 12.63 1.79
C ARG A 70 0.22 12.59 0.64
N GLY A 71 0.37 13.46 -0.38
CA GLY A 71 -0.46 13.43 -1.57
C GLY A 71 -0.41 12.08 -2.29
N ALA A 72 0.79 11.52 -2.48
CA ALA A 72 0.94 10.19 -3.11
C ALA A 72 0.27 9.08 -2.29
N LEU A 73 0.44 9.10 -0.96
CA LEU A 73 -0.11 8.09 -0.05
C LEU A 73 -1.65 8.09 -0.04
N VAL A 74 -2.28 9.26 0.01
CA VAL A 74 -3.74 9.33 0.05
C VAL A 74 -4.37 9.08 -1.32
N ALA A 75 -3.70 9.49 -2.42
CA ALA A 75 -4.16 9.19 -3.77
C ALA A 75 -4.15 7.69 -4.07
N ARG A 76 -3.07 6.98 -3.68
CA ARG A 76 -3.00 5.53 -3.88
C ARG A 76 -4.06 4.78 -3.07
N GLY A 77 -4.27 5.18 -1.80
CA GLY A 77 -5.32 4.61 -0.97
C GLY A 77 -6.71 4.84 -1.56
N ARG A 78 -6.99 6.06 -2.01
CA ARG A 78 -8.26 6.40 -2.65
C ARG A 78 -8.49 5.63 -3.94
N LEU A 79 -7.47 5.51 -4.80
CA LEU A 79 -7.57 4.73 -6.04
C LEU A 79 -7.95 3.28 -5.76
N VAL A 80 -7.30 2.65 -4.77
CA VAL A 80 -7.61 1.28 -4.37
C VAL A 80 -9.04 1.15 -3.86
N GLU A 81 -9.52 2.09 -3.05
CA GLU A 81 -10.89 2.05 -2.55
C GLU A 81 -11.93 2.30 -3.66
N ASP A 82 -11.63 3.13 -4.66
CA ASP A 82 -12.47 3.30 -5.85
C ASP A 82 -12.56 1.98 -6.66
N GLU A 83 -11.41 1.30 -6.85
CA GLU A 83 -11.38 -0.01 -7.53
C GLU A 83 -12.10 -1.09 -6.72
N LEU A 84 -11.91 -1.10 -5.40
CA LEU A 84 -12.62 -2.02 -4.52
C LEU A 84 -14.14 -1.77 -4.54
N SER A 85 -14.57 -0.52 -4.54
CA SER A 85 -16.00 -0.16 -4.69
C SER A 85 -16.59 -0.77 -5.97
N SER A 86 -15.86 -0.63 -7.07
CA SER A 86 -16.24 -1.21 -8.37
C SER A 86 -16.28 -2.75 -8.32
N CYS A 87 -15.31 -3.38 -7.65
CA CYS A 87 -15.26 -4.82 -7.43
C CYS A 87 -16.47 -5.32 -6.61
N VAL A 88 -16.77 -4.65 -5.51
CA VAL A 88 -17.91 -5.00 -4.64
C VAL A 88 -19.25 -4.84 -5.37
N ALA A 89 -19.39 -3.78 -6.19
CA ALA A 89 -20.56 -3.58 -7.04
C ALA A 89 -20.71 -4.71 -8.07
N ALA A 90 -19.60 -5.25 -8.58
CA ALA A 90 -19.56 -6.41 -9.49
C ALA A 90 -19.73 -7.77 -8.78
N GLY A 91 -19.98 -7.78 -7.45
CA GLY A 91 -20.21 -9.02 -6.70
C GLY A 91 -18.99 -9.62 -6.03
N VAL A 92 -17.82 -9.00 -6.08
CA VAL A 92 -16.62 -9.46 -5.36
C VAL A 92 -16.83 -9.36 -3.85
N ARG A 93 -16.41 -10.40 -3.12
CA ARG A 93 -16.58 -10.52 -1.66
C ARG A 93 -15.28 -10.85 -0.91
N GLN A 94 -14.16 -10.78 -1.58
CA GLN A 94 -12.83 -10.96 -1.00
C GLN A 94 -11.94 -9.77 -1.35
N TYR A 95 -11.38 -9.15 -0.33
CA TYR A 95 -10.36 -8.10 -0.47
C TYR A 95 -9.06 -8.56 0.18
N LEU A 96 -8.00 -8.59 -0.60
CA LEU A 96 -6.67 -9.02 -0.17
C LEU A 96 -5.74 -7.81 -0.12
N VAL A 97 -5.17 -7.53 1.04
CA VAL A 97 -4.21 -6.45 1.28
C VAL A 97 -2.83 -7.08 1.49
N LEU A 98 -1.97 -6.98 0.49
CA LEU A 98 -0.60 -7.50 0.54
C LEU A 98 0.35 -6.46 1.13
N GLY A 99 1.07 -6.82 2.19
CA GLY A 99 1.91 -5.90 2.95
C GLY A 99 1.07 -4.86 3.69
N ALA A 100 0.12 -5.33 4.49
CA ALA A 100 -0.91 -4.48 5.10
C ALA A 100 -0.34 -3.41 6.07
N GLY A 101 0.82 -3.65 6.69
CA GLY A 101 1.43 -2.69 7.61
C GLY A 101 0.42 -2.16 8.62
N LEU A 102 0.28 -0.83 8.64
CA LEU A 102 -0.73 -0.10 9.42
C LEU A 102 -1.93 0.34 8.56
N ASP A 103 -2.34 -0.44 7.57
CA ASP A 103 -3.57 -0.19 6.83
C ASP A 103 -4.80 -0.25 7.76
N THR A 104 -5.80 0.59 7.50
CA THR A 104 -6.97 0.75 8.38
C THR A 104 -8.28 0.33 7.73
N PHE A 105 -8.26 -0.06 6.45
CA PHE A 105 -9.49 -0.33 5.72
C PHE A 105 -10.39 -1.35 6.43
N ALA A 106 -9.84 -2.45 6.95
CA ALA A 106 -10.61 -3.50 7.60
C ALA A 106 -11.45 -3.01 8.79
N TYR A 107 -10.96 -1.96 9.49
CA TYR A 107 -11.60 -1.39 10.69
C TYR A 107 -12.64 -0.30 10.39
N ARG A 108 -12.75 0.12 9.13
CA ARG A 108 -13.73 1.09 8.64
C ARG A 108 -14.45 0.60 7.38
N ASN A 109 -14.46 -0.71 7.17
CA ASN A 109 -15.00 -1.39 5.99
C ASN A 109 -16.48 -1.05 5.77
N PRO A 110 -16.85 -0.25 4.72
CA PRO A 110 -18.23 0.14 4.47
C PRO A 110 -19.05 -0.96 3.78
N TYR A 111 -18.44 -2.13 3.55
CA TYR A 111 -19.06 -3.25 2.86
C TYR A 111 -19.19 -4.50 3.75
N SER A 112 -19.09 -4.33 5.06
CA SER A 112 -19.22 -5.44 6.03
C SER A 112 -20.60 -6.09 5.96
N ASP A 113 -21.65 -5.31 5.79
CA ASP A 113 -23.02 -5.73 5.59
C ASP A 113 -23.26 -6.48 4.26
N LYS A 114 -22.38 -6.23 3.26
CA LYS A 114 -22.35 -6.97 1.99
C LYS A 114 -21.55 -8.26 2.05
N GLY A 115 -21.01 -8.61 3.21
CA GLY A 115 -20.21 -9.82 3.42
C GLY A 115 -18.81 -9.76 2.83
N LEU A 116 -18.22 -8.55 2.66
CA LEU A 116 -16.84 -8.41 2.22
C LEU A 116 -15.89 -8.91 3.31
N ARG A 117 -15.14 -9.96 2.99
CA ARG A 117 -14.04 -10.48 3.82
C ARG A 117 -12.74 -9.81 3.45
N VAL A 118 -11.96 -9.42 4.44
CA VAL A 118 -10.65 -8.79 4.26
C VAL A 118 -9.55 -9.76 4.73
N PHE A 119 -8.52 -9.93 3.93
CA PHE A 119 -7.33 -10.71 4.26
C PHE A 119 -6.14 -9.75 4.27
N GLU A 120 -5.53 -9.55 5.42
CA GLU A 120 -4.31 -8.76 5.56
C GLU A 120 -3.09 -9.67 5.62
N VAL A 121 -2.23 -9.57 4.62
CA VAL A 121 -0.96 -10.32 4.55
C VAL A 121 0.18 -9.41 4.96
N ASP A 122 0.98 -9.84 5.93
CA ASP A 122 2.21 -9.17 6.34
C ASP A 122 3.08 -10.10 7.17
N HIS A 123 4.29 -9.69 7.50
CA HIS A 123 5.13 -10.38 8.47
C HIS A 123 4.45 -10.50 9.84
N ALA A 124 4.63 -11.63 10.51
CA ALA A 124 4.05 -11.88 11.83
C ALA A 124 4.43 -10.80 12.87
N GLY A 125 5.64 -10.23 12.78
CA GLY A 125 6.09 -9.13 13.64
C GLY A 125 5.26 -7.87 13.46
N THR A 126 5.06 -7.45 12.21
CA THR A 126 4.25 -6.28 11.84
C THR A 126 2.80 -6.46 12.27
N GLN A 127 2.24 -7.66 12.07
CA GLN A 127 0.87 -7.96 12.49
C GLN A 127 0.69 -7.89 14.01
N ARG A 128 1.61 -8.44 14.78
CA ARG A 128 1.58 -8.33 16.26
C ARG A 128 1.64 -6.88 16.71
N TRP A 129 2.54 -6.10 16.13
CA TRP A 129 2.64 -4.68 16.43
C TRP A 129 1.35 -3.92 16.12
N LYS A 130 0.77 -4.12 14.93
CA LYS A 130 -0.53 -3.54 14.56
C LYS A 130 -1.63 -3.91 15.55
N GLN A 131 -1.73 -5.20 15.91
CA GLN A 131 -2.74 -5.67 16.87
C GLN A 131 -2.56 -5.05 18.25
N GLN A 132 -1.32 -4.81 18.68
CA GLN A 132 -1.03 -4.11 19.92
C GLN A 132 -1.52 -2.65 19.86
N LEU A 133 -1.18 -1.91 18.80
CA LEU A 133 -1.65 -0.53 18.60
C LEU A 133 -3.18 -0.43 18.57
N LEU A 134 -3.85 -1.36 17.90
CA LEU A 134 -5.31 -1.45 17.87
C LEU A 134 -5.90 -1.67 19.26
N ALA A 135 -5.32 -2.59 20.05
CA ALA A 135 -5.77 -2.86 21.40
C ALA A 135 -5.57 -1.64 22.32
N GLU A 136 -4.42 -0.98 22.24
CA GLU A 136 -4.13 0.24 22.99
C GLU A 136 -5.08 1.41 22.62
N ALA A 137 -5.49 1.47 21.35
CA ALA A 137 -6.47 2.45 20.85
C ALA A 137 -7.94 2.05 21.13
N GLY A 138 -8.19 0.88 21.72
CA GLY A 138 -9.54 0.37 21.94
C GLY A 138 -10.30 0.00 20.65
N ILE A 139 -9.57 -0.25 19.56
CA ILE A 139 -10.13 -0.58 18.25
C ILE A 139 -10.26 -2.11 18.15
N GLY A 140 -11.48 -2.61 18.06
CA GLY A 140 -11.76 -4.03 17.92
C GLY A 140 -11.37 -4.58 16.55
N VAL A 141 -10.88 -5.82 16.50
CA VAL A 141 -10.62 -6.54 15.25
C VAL A 141 -11.96 -7.07 14.71
N PRO A 142 -12.41 -6.65 13.52
CA PRO A 142 -13.70 -7.09 12.98
C PRO A 142 -13.66 -8.58 12.58
N ALA A 143 -14.77 -9.27 12.74
CA ALA A 143 -14.91 -10.70 12.37
C ALA A 143 -14.71 -10.95 10.87
N SER A 144 -14.84 -9.93 10.03
CA SER A 144 -14.58 -9.99 8.59
C SER A 144 -13.09 -9.96 8.22
N LEU A 145 -12.20 -9.68 9.18
CA LEU A 145 -10.75 -9.61 8.97
C LEU A 145 -10.07 -10.94 9.31
N THR A 146 -9.19 -11.38 8.44
CA THR A 146 -8.27 -12.51 8.66
C THR A 146 -6.83 -12.03 8.47
N PHE A 147 -5.99 -12.20 9.47
CA PHE A 147 -4.55 -11.98 9.37
C PHE A 147 -3.89 -13.22 8.76
N VAL A 148 -3.03 -12.98 7.78
CA VAL A 148 -2.23 -14.01 7.09
C VAL A 148 -0.76 -13.66 7.23
N SER A 149 -0.01 -14.45 7.96
CA SER A 149 1.43 -14.24 8.10
C SER A 149 2.16 -14.80 6.89
N ALA A 150 2.94 -13.97 6.19
CA ALA A 150 3.81 -14.41 5.10
C ALA A 150 5.00 -13.46 4.88
N ASP A 151 6.15 -14.03 4.54
CA ASP A 151 7.34 -13.36 4.00
C ASP A 151 7.34 -13.52 2.49
N PHE A 152 7.13 -12.44 1.74
CA PHE A 152 7.07 -12.45 0.27
C PHE A 152 8.36 -12.96 -0.41
N GLU A 153 9.50 -12.93 0.30
CA GLU A 153 10.78 -13.41 -0.22
C GLU A 153 10.96 -14.93 -0.04
N ARG A 154 10.19 -15.57 0.84
CA ARG A 154 10.47 -16.94 1.28
C ARG A 154 9.28 -17.87 1.25
N ASP A 155 8.07 -17.36 1.53
CA ASP A 155 6.89 -18.18 1.74
C ASP A 155 6.10 -18.36 0.45
N ASP A 156 5.41 -19.49 0.32
CA ASP A 156 4.39 -19.70 -0.70
C ASP A 156 3.11 -18.97 -0.29
N LEU A 157 2.95 -17.76 -0.82
CA LEU A 157 1.77 -16.91 -0.59
C LEU A 157 0.46 -17.66 -0.89
N GLY A 158 0.42 -18.45 -1.98
CA GLY A 158 -0.78 -19.20 -2.35
C GLY A 158 -1.19 -20.23 -1.30
N SER A 159 -0.23 -20.92 -0.69
CA SER A 159 -0.47 -21.86 0.40
C SER A 159 -0.93 -21.15 1.67
N ALA A 160 -0.27 -20.05 2.06
CA ALA A 160 -0.66 -19.27 3.23
C ALA A 160 -2.10 -18.75 3.11
N LEU A 161 -2.47 -18.23 1.94
CA LEU A 161 -3.82 -17.74 1.66
C LEU A 161 -4.87 -18.87 1.75
N ARG A 162 -4.60 -20.04 1.15
CA ARG A 162 -5.52 -21.19 1.22
C ARG A 162 -5.74 -21.65 2.66
N GLN A 163 -4.69 -21.74 3.47
CA GLN A 163 -4.78 -22.11 4.87
C GLN A 163 -5.61 -21.12 5.69
N ALA A 164 -5.57 -19.82 5.32
CA ALA A 164 -6.39 -18.79 5.93
C ALA A 164 -7.84 -18.73 5.41
N GLY A 165 -8.22 -19.63 4.51
CA GLY A 165 -9.57 -19.71 3.96
C GLY A 165 -9.87 -18.71 2.83
N PHE A 166 -8.84 -18.15 2.20
CA PHE A 166 -8.98 -17.38 0.96
C PHE A 166 -9.33 -18.34 -0.20
N ARG A 167 -10.27 -17.94 -1.03
CA ARG A 167 -10.79 -18.74 -2.14
C ARG A 167 -10.27 -18.17 -3.47
N ALA A 168 -9.19 -18.74 -3.98
CA ALA A 168 -8.58 -18.34 -5.25
C ALA A 168 -9.50 -18.61 -6.47
N ASP A 169 -10.48 -19.50 -6.32
CA ASP A 169 -11.52 -19.82 -7.30
C ASP A 169 -12.68 -18.81 -7.32
N GLN A 170 -12.64 -17.79 -6.48
CA GLN A 170 -13.59 -16.68 -6.43
C GLN A 170 -12.89 -15.37 -6.77
N ALA A 171 -13.59 -14.50 -7.51
CA ALA A 171 -13.05 -13.18 -7.83
C ALA A 171 -12.70 -12.38 -6.57
N SER A 172 -11.58 -11.68 -6.61
CA SER A 172 -11.05 -10.89 -5.50
C SER A 172 -10.54 -9.52 -5.96
N CYS A 173 -10.59 -8.55 -5.06
CA CYS A 173 -9.83 -7.31 -5.21
C CYS A 173 -8.53 -7.45 -4.43
N VAL A 174 -7.40 -7.07 -5.03
CA VAL A 174 -6.08 -7.16 -4.41
C VAL A 174 -5.42 -5.80 -4.43
N SER A 175 -4.97 -5.33 -3.27
CA SER A 175 -4.10 -4.17 -3.14
C SER A 175 -2.73 -4.58 -2.64
N TRP A 176 -1.69 -3.96 -3.21
CA TRP A 176 -0.31 -4.23 -2.84
C TRP A 176 0.48 -2.92 -2.87
N MET A 177 0.31 -2.11 -1.81
CA MET A 177 0.76 -0.74 -1.77
C MET A 177 1.92 -0.52 -0.79
N GLY A 178 3.00 0.11 -1.28
CA GLY A 178 4.17 0.46 -0.46
C GLY A 178 5.07 -0.72 -0.15
N VAL A 179 5.09 -1.77 -0.97
CA VAL A 179 5.80 -3.02 -0.71
C VAL A 179 6.77 -3.40 -1.82
N THR A 180 6.35 -3.35 -3.08
CA THR A 180 7.11 -3.89 -4.21
C THR A 180 8.54 -3.39 -4.28
N MET A 181 8.77 -2.12 -3.96
CA MET A 181 10.09 -1.50 -3.98
C MET A 181 11.07 -2.09 -2.96
N TYR A 182 10.59 -2.76 -1.93
CA TYR A 182 11.41 -3.39 -0.88
C TYR A 182 11.71 -4.86 -1.16
N LEU A 183 11.10 -5.42 -2.19
CA LEU A 183 11.27 -6.82 -2.59
C LEU A 183 12.23 -6.94 -3.77
N THR A 184 12.85 -8.11 -3.90
CA THR A 184 13.58 -8.48 -5.11
C THR A 184 12.61 -8.57 -6.29
N ALA A 185 13.09 -8.35 -7.51
CA ALA A 185 12.27 -8.47 -8.71
C ALA A 185 11.66 -9.87 -8.85
N ASP A 186 12.38 -10.91 -8.43
CA ASP A 186 11.92 -12.29 -8.47
C ASP A 186 10.74 -12.52 -7.50
N ALA A 187 10.82 -11.98 -6.27
CA ALA A 187 9.73 -12.06 -5.29
C ALA A 187 8.48 -11.30 -5.77
N VAL A 188 8.67 -10.13 -6.42
CA VAL A 188 7.57 -9.40 -7.05
C VAL A 188 6.92 -10.25 -8.13
N VAL A 189 7.69 -10.84 -9.04
CA VAL A 189 7.16 -11.69 -10.12
C VAL A 189 6.48 -12.94 -9.57
N ALA A 190 7.01 -13.57 -8.53
CA ALA A 190 6.39 -14.72 -7.88
C ALA A 190 5.01 -14.38 -7.30
N THR A 191 4.90 -13.22 -6.63
CA THR A 191 3.62 -12.71 -6.09
C THR A 191 2.63 -12.41 -7.23
N LEU A 192 3.08 -11.75 -8.31
CA LEU A 192 2.24 -11.48 -9.48
C LEU A 192 1.71 -12.77 -10.13
N ARG A 193 2.54 -13.82 -10.22
CA ARG A 193 2.10 -15.15 -10.70
C ARG A 193 1.04 -15.77 -9.81
N THR A 194 1.18 -15.67 -8.49
CA THR A 194 0.18 -16.16 -7.55
C THR A 194 -1.17 -15.46 -7.77
N VAL A 195 -1.17 -14.12 -7.88
CA VAL A 195 -2.40 -13.36 -8.12
C VAL A 195 -2.98 -13.62 -9.52
N ALA A 196 -2.13 -13.83 -10.52
CA ALA A 196 -2.55 -14.22 -11.88
C ALA A 196 -3.27 -15.58 -11.91
N GLY A 197 -3.08 -16.42 -10.90
CA GLY A 197 -3.81 -17.68 -10.73
C GLY A 197 -5.21 -17.52 -10.12
N PHE A 198 -5.65 -16.33 -9.74
CA PHE A 198 -6.97 -16.11 -9.17
C PHE A 198 -8.07 -16.11 -10.24
N ALA A 199 -9.31 -16.30 -9.81
CA ALA A 199 -10.48 -16.37 -10.69
C ALA A 199 -10.64 -15.13 -11.58
N ALA A 200 -11.23 -15.33 -12.75
CA ALA A 200 -11.64 -14.25 -13.64
C ALA A 200 -12.56 -13.25 -12.91
N GLY A 201 -12.43 -11.97 -13.24
CA GLY A 201 -13.07 -10.87 -12.54
C GLY A 201 -12.28 -10.33 -11.34
N SER A 202 -11.15 -10.95 -10.99
CA SER A 202 -10.24 -10.40 -9.99
C SER A 202 -9.53 -9.16 -10.51
N ARG A 203 -9.20 -8.24 -9.58
CA ARG A 203 -8.42 -7.03 -9.87
C ARG A 203 -7.23 -6.94 -8.94
N LEU A 204 -6.13 -6.43 -9.46
CA LEU A 204 -4.90 -6.15 -8.72
C LEU A 204 -4.52 -4.69 -8.91
N CYS A 205 -4.31 -3.96 -7.81
CA CYS A 205 -3.66 -2.65 -7.84
C CYS A 205 -2.41 -2.68 -6.98
N PHE A 206 -1.28 -2.23 -7.52
CA PHE A 206 -0.03 -2.13 -6.78
C PHE A 206 0.78 -0.93 -7.21
N ASP A 207 1.53 -0.35 -6.28
CA ASP A 207 2.48 0.69 -6.60
C ASP A 207 3.88 0.09 -6.86
N TYR A 208 4.62 0.77 -7.71
CA TYR A 208 5.98 0.40 -8.06
C TYR A 208 6.81 1.63 -8.40
N ARG A 209 8.11 1.50 -8.30
CA ARG A 209 9.05 2.56 -8.68
C ARG A 209 9.50 2.39 -10.10
N VAL A 210 9.59 3.50 -10.84
CA VAL A 210 10.23 3.50 -12.16
C VAL A 210 11.75 3.68 -12.03
N PRO A 211 12.54 3.23 -13.02
CA PRO A 211 13.97 3.51 -13.08
C PRO A 211 14.27 5.01 -13.00
N VAL A 212 15.33 5.39 -12.31
CA VAL A 212 15.73 6.81 -12.16
C VAL A 212 16.01 7.50 -13.50
N THR A 213 16.36 6.73 -14.54
CA THR A 213 16.54 7.22 -15.90
C THR A 213 15.27 7.78 -16.54
N MET A 214 14.10 7.40 -16.03
CA MET A 214 12.79 7.88 -16.49
C MET A 214 12.31 9.13 -15.75
N LEU A 215 13.04 9.57 -14.72
CA LEU A 215 12.71 10.74 -13.91
C LEU A 215 13.33 12.02 -14.48
N ASN A 216 12.65 13.14 -14.31
CA ASN A 216 13.25 14.44 -14.56
C ASN A 216 14.37 14.74 -13.54
N PRO A 217 15.26 15.72 -13.78
CA PRO A 217 16.41 15.97 -12.91
C PRO A 217 16.04 16.26 -11.44
N VAL A 218 14.95 16.98 -11.21
CA VAL A 218 14.49 17.33 -9.84
C VAL A 218 13.97 16.09 -9.11
N GLU A 219 13.13 15.32 -9.77
CA GLU A 219 12.61 14.06 -9.21
C GLU A 219 13.71 13.06 -8.92
N ARG A 220 14.74 13.01 -9.75
CA ARG A 220 15.91 12.15 -9.53
C ARG A 220 16.62 12.48 -8.25
N VAL A 221 16.94 13.76 -8.01
CA VAL A 221 17.58 14.20 -6.77
C VAL A 221 16.72 13.91 -5.54
N ILE A 222 15.42 14.22 -5.61
CA ILE A 222 14.47 13.92 -4.51
C ILE A 222 14.43 12.42 -4.23
N THR A 223 14.37 11.61 -5.28
CA THR A 223 14.34 10.15 -5.20
C THR A 223 15.61 9.60 -4.52
N GLU A 224 16.78 10.10 -4.89
CA GLU A 224 18.06 9.71 -4.28
C GLU A 224 18.12 10.07 -2.80
N VAL A 225 17.71 11.28 -2.42
CA VAL A 225 17.68 11.72 -1.03
C VAL A 225 16.73 10.86 -0.18
N ILE A 226 15.52 10.59 -0.69
CA ILE A 226 14.58 9.71 0.01
C ILE A 226 15.13 8.29 0.10
N GLY A 227 15.69 7.75 -0.99
CA GLY A 227 16.28 6.41 -1.01
C GLY A 227 17.38 6.24 0.02
N GLN A 228 18.27 7.22 0.16
CA GLN A 228 19.33 7.21 1.19
C GLN A 228 18.73 7.22 2.61
N ARG A 229 17.70 8.03 2.87
CA ARG A 229 17.03 8.08 4.18
C ARG A 229 16.37 6.75 4.53
N ILE A 230 15.66 6.14 3.58
CA ILE A 230 15.00 4.85 3.77
C ILE A 230 16.02 3.72 3.97
N ALA A 231 17.12 3.73 3.20
CA ALA A 231 18.20 2.77 3.38
C ALA A 231 18.87 2.89 4.76
N ALA A 232 19.03 4.11 5.30
CA ALA A 232 19.56 4.35 6.64
C ALA A 232 18.63 3.80 7.75
N LEU A 233 17.33 3.63 7.46
CA LEU A 233 16.36 2.97 8.35
C LEU A 233 16.44 1.43 8.28
N GLY A 234 17.31 0.87 7.41
CA GLY A 234 17.43 -0.57 7.19
C GLY A 234 16.43 -1.15 6.18
N GLU A 235 15.71 -0.29 5.44
CA GLU A 235 14.69 -0.66 4.46
C GLU A 235 15.07 -0.18 3.04
N PRO A 236 16.19 -0.62 2.44
CA PRO A 236 16.64 -0.15 1.12
C PRO A 236 15.65 -0.55 0.03
N TRP A 237 15.52 0.30 -0.99
CA TRP A 237 14.78 -0.05 -2.19
C TRP A 237 15.56 -1.02 -3.06
N LEU A 238 14.95 -2.14 -3.44
CA LEU A 238 15.62 -3.25 -4.15
C LEU A 238 15.18 -3.34 -5.61
N SER A 239 13.96 -2.90 -5.97
CA SER A 239 13.44 -3.06 -7.32
C SER A 239 12.86 -1.78 -7.92
N THR A 240 12.98 -1.71 -9.25
CA THR A 240 12.30 -0.74 -10.11
C THR A 240 11.82 -1.46 -11.36
N PHE A 241 10.75 -0.96 -11.98
CA PHE A 241 10.15 -1.59 -13.16
C PHE A 241 9.88 -0.54 -14.24
N ASP A 242 10.24 -0.86 -15.47
CA ASP A 242 9.77 -0.12 -16.64
C ASP A 242 8.26 -0.37 -16.82
N PRO A 243 7.45 0.69 -16.93
CA PRO A 243 5.98 0.54 -17.01
C PRO A 243 5.52 -0.30 -18.20
N THR A 244 6.15 -0.16 -19.36
CA THR A 244 5.78 -0.87 -20.57
C THR A 244 6.14 -2.35 -20.47
N GLN A 245 7.30 -2.65 -19.91
CA GLN A 245 7.73 -4.04 -19.69
C GLN A 245 6.86 -4.72 -18.64
N LEU A 246 6.56 -4.03 -17.55
CA LEU A 246 5.70 -4.54 -16.49
C LEU A 246 4.27 -4.82 -16.97
N GLN A 247 3.71 -3.90 -17.78
CA GLN A 247 2.41 -4.09 -18.43
C GLN A 247 2.41 -5.34 -19.31
N ARG A 248 3.43 -5.50 -20.17
CA ARG A 248 3.56 -6.68 -21.03
C ARG A 248 3.63 -7.97 -20.21
N GLN A 249 4.45 -7.98 -19.16
CA GLN A 249 4.60 -9.12 -18.28
C GLN A 249 3.27 -9.53 -17.62
N LEU A 250 2.46 -8.55 -17.18
CA LEU A 250 1.13 -8.83 -16.62
C LEU A 250 0.20 -9.45 -17.67
N LEU A 251 0.19 -8.94 -18.90
CA LEU A 251 -0.60 -9.54 -19.99
C LEU A 251 -0.15 -10.98 -20.30
N GLU A 252 1.16 -11.24 -20.32
CA GLU A 252 1.74 -12.59 -20.49
C GLU A 252 1.38 -13.53 -19.33
N LEU A 253 1.22 -13.02 -18.11
CA LEU A 253 0.72 -13.76 -16.96
C LEU A 253 -0.80 -14.05 -17.03
N GLY A 254 -1.48 -13.51 -18.05
CA GLY A 254 -2.90 -13.76 -18.32
C GLY A 254 -3.86 -12.78 -17.67
N PHE A 255 -3.40 -11.59 -17.28
CA PHE A 255 -4.32 -10.47 -17.03
C PHE A 255 -4.88 -9.97 -18.36
N SER A 256 -6.16 -9.61 -18.39
CA SER A 256 -6.85 -9.11 -19.59
C SER A 256 -6.49 -7.65 -19.89
N THR A 257 -6.24 -6.86 -18.86
CA THR A 257 -5.77 -5.46 -18.96
C THR A 257 -4.76 -5.15 -17.86
N ALA A 258 -3.85 -4.22 -18.16
CA ALA A 258 -2.93 -3.64 -17.18
C ALA A 258 -2.68 -2.18 -17.55
N GLU A 259 -3.00 -1.26 -16.66
CA GLU A 259 -2.91 0.18 -16.89
C GLU A 259 -2.09 0.83 -15.77
N SER A 260 -1.14 1.66 -16.15
CA SER A 260 -0.29 2.38 -15.21
C SER A 260 -0.79 3.80 -15.01
N ALA A 261 -1.27 4.13 -13.82
CA ALA A 261 -1.60 5.50 -13.43
C ALA A 261 -0.33 6.26 -13.04
N THR A 262 -0.10 7.39 -13.71
CA THR A 262 1.00 8.32 -13.44
C THR A 262 0.63 9.32 -12.34
N PRO A 263 1.61 10.05 -11.77
CA PRO A 263 1.31 11.18 -10.88
C PRO A 263 0.38 12.22 -11.51
N GLU A 264 0.49 12.45 -12.81
CA GLU A 264 -0.35 13.39 -13.57
C GLU A 264 -1.81 12.91 -13.59
N ASP A 265 -2.04 11.60 -13.84
CA ASP A 265 -3.37 11.01 -13.83
C ASP A 265 -4.01 11.11 -12.44
N LEU A 266 -3.24 10.82 -11.39
CA LEU A 266 -3.69 10.93 -10.00
C LEU A 266 -3.99 12.40 -9.62
N ASN A 267 -3.17 13.35 -10.08
CA ASN A 267 -3.39 14.77 -9.86
C ASN A 267 -4.66 15.26 -10.57
N ALA A 268 -4.88 14.85 -11.81
CA ALA A 268 -6.10 15.17 -12.55
C ALA A 268 -7.35 14.61 -11.87
N ARG A 269 -7.26 13.38 -11.33
CA ARG A 269 -8.41 12.67 -10.72
C ARG A 269 -8.73 13.18 -9.33
N TYR A 270 -7.73 13.39 -8.46
CA TYR A 270 -7.95 13.60 -7.02
C TYR A 270 -7.57 14.99 -6.50
N PHE A 271 -6.76 15.75 -7.25
CA PHE A 271 -6.23 17.03 -6.78
C PHE A 271 -6.58 18.21 -7.67
N ALA A 272 -7.45 17.99 -8.65
CA ALA A 272 -7.90 19.08 -9.53
C ALA A 272 -8.60 20.19 -8.71
N ARG A 273 -8.26 21.46 -9.00
CA ARG A 273 -8.84 22.66 -8.40
C ARG A 273 -8.60 22.83 -6.88
N ARG A 274 -7.69 22.08 -6.27
CA ARG A 274 -7.33 22.28 -4.86
C ARG A 274 -6.58 23.60 -4.66
N LYS A 275 -6.89 24.26 -3.53
CA LYS A 275 -6.26 25.54 -3.16
C LYS A 275 -5.14 25.35 -2.12
N ASP A 276 -5.11 24.22 -1.42
CA ASP A 276 -4.12 23.88 -0.39
C ASP A 276 -2.76 23.41 -0.97
N GLY A 277 -2.68 23.23 -2.29
CA GLY A 277 -1.46 22.83 -2.99
C GLY A 277 -1.10 21.34 -2.80
N LEU A 278 -1.97 20.53 -2.18
CA LEU A 278 -1.75 19.09 -2.09
C LEU A 278 -1.75 18.48 -3.48
N ARG A 279 -0.71 17.72 -3.78
CA ARG A 279 -0.53 16.99 -5.05
C ARG A 279 0.44 15.84 -4.87
N THR A 280 0.42 14.89 -5.79
CA THR A 280 1.43 13.84 -5.87
C THR A 280 2.47 14.14 -6.94
N GLY A 281 3.63 13.51 -6.82
CA GLY A 281 4.73 13.56 -7.79
C GLY A 281 5.71 12.42 -7.54
N GLY A 282 6.81 12.42 -8.30
CA GLY A 282 7.92 11.50 -8.10
C GLY A 282 7.81 10.19 -8.89
N GLY A 283 8.76 9.29 -8.61
CA GLY A 283 9.01 8.07 -9.38
C GLY A 283 8.16 6.86 -9.01
N VAL A 284 7.04 7.05 -8.32
CA VAL A 284 6.10 5.98 -7.98
C VAL A 284 4.89 6.05 -8.92
N ARG A 285 4.51 4.93 -9.49
CA ARG A 285 3.30 4.75 -10.30
C ARG A 285 2.44 3.64 -9.72
N ILE A 286 1.18 3.61 -10.10
CA ILE A 286 0.24 2.57 -9.68
C ILE A 286 -0.18 1.78 -10.91
N MET A 287 0.01 0.48 -10.86
CA MET A 287 -0.49 -0.46 -11.87
C MET A 287 -1.82 -1.03 -11.40
N CYS A 288 -2.85 -0.94 -12.23
CA CYS A 288 -4.12 -1.62 -12.04
C CYS A 288 -4.31 -2.64 -13.16
N ALA A 289 -4.49 -3.91 -12.80
CA ALA A 289 -4.64 -5.03 -13.72
C ALA A 289 -5.95 -5.78 -13.44
N LYS A 290 -6.60 -6.29 -14.50
CA LYS A 290 -7.84 -7.07 -14.42
C LYS A 290 -7.59 -8.46 -14.95
N LYS A 291 -8.14 -9.45 -14.26
CA LYS A 291 -8.10 -10.84 -14.68
C LYS A 291 -9.32 -11.21 -15.54
#